data_7dfa00889ad399c17a32f744708bee3b
#
_entry.id   7dfa00889ad399c17a32f744708bee3b
#
_cell.length_a   1.000
_cell.length_b   1.000
_cell.length_c   1.000
_cell.angle_alpha   90.00
_cell.angle_beta   90.00
_cell.angle_gamma   90.00
#
_symmetry.space_group_name_H-M   'P 1'
#
loop_
_entity.id
_entity.type
_entity.pdbx_description
1 polymer ?
#
loop_
_entity_poly.entity_id
_entity_poly.type
_entity_poly.pdbx_seq_one_letter_code
_entity_poly.pdbx_strand_id
1 'polypeptide(L)'
;MCRLLLDRGFIVVIATISMFDELYAWNRENITNYFEVYLKVPLDELCRRDPKSIYKRYKNGELINVAGLDMSIDIPKTPHLILDFETQPSIWQSPSHLADHLISAIYKSSLL
;
A
#
# COMPACT_ATOMS: atom_id res chain seq x y z
N MET A 1 -8.63 -8.84 -13.26
CA MET A 1 -7.47 -8.47 -14.12
C MET A 1 -6.17 -9.06 -13.62
N CYS A 2 -5.76 -8.85 -12.37
CA CYS A 2 -4.47 -9.35 -11.83
C CYS A 2 -4.28 -10.86 -12.04
N ARG A 3 -5.28 -11.66 -11.70
CA ARG A 3 -5.24 -13.10 -11.85
C ARG A 3 -4.98 -13.53 -13.29
N LEU A 4 -5.63 -12.88 -14.26
CA LEU A 4 -5.42 -13.16 -15.68
C LEU A 4 -3.98 -12.91 -16.13
N LEU A 5 -3.33 -11.88 -15.60
CA LEU A 5 -1.94 -11.55 -15.89
C LEU A 5 -0.98 -12.53 -15.21
N LEU A 6 -1.27 -12.89 -13.96
CA LEU A 6 -0.49 -13.89 -13.21
C LEU A 6 -0.51 -15.26 -13.89
N ASP A 7 -1.68 -15.70 -14.37
CA ASP A 7 -1.83 -16.97 -15.11
C ASP A 7 -1.03 -16.98 -16.43
N ARG A 8 -0.63 -15.80 -16.91
CA ARG A 8 0.25 -15.62 -18.08
C ARG A 8 1.73 -15.43 -17.72
N GLY A 9 2.10 -15.59 -16.45
CA GLY A 9 3.48 -15.49 -15.98
C GLY A 9 3.99 -14.05 -15.74
N PHE A 10 3.10 -13.04 -15.70
CA PHE A 10 3.50 -11.69 -15.38
C PHE A 10 3.64 -11.48 -13.87
N ILE A 11 4.60 -10.63 -13.48
CA ILE A 11 4.67 -10.06 -12.14
C ILE A 11 3.78 -8.82 -12.12
N VAL A 12 2.82 -8.78 -11.20
CA VAL A 12 1.84 -7.68 -11.12
C VAL A 12 2.06 -6.89 -9.85
N VAL A 13 2.27 -5.58 -9.99
CA VAL A 13 2.38 -4.65 -8.87
C VAL A 13 1.18 -3.71 -8.88
N ILE A 14 0.48 -3.63 -7.74
CA ILE A 14 -0.70 -2.78 -7.60
C ILE A 14 -0.52 -1.85 -6.41
N ALA A 15 -0.68 -0.55 -6.65
CA ALA A 15 -0.81 0.46 -5.63
C ALA A 15 -2.28 0.87 -5.48
N THR A 16 -2.85 0.62 -4.33
CA THR A 16 -4.29 0.87 -4.07
C THR A 16 -4.53 1.34 -2.65
N ILE A 17 -5.65 2.03 -2.44
CA ILE A 17 -6.17 2.43 -1.13
C ILE A 17 -7.30 1.48 -0.67
N SER A 18 -7.52 0.39 -1.35
CA SER A 18 -8.58 -0.58 -1.01
C SER A 18 -8.24 -1.34 0.29
N MET A 19 -8.38 -0.66 1.41
CA MET A 19 -8.00 -1.15 2.74
C MET A 19 -9.23 -1.73 3.46
N PHE A 20 -9.57 -2.99 3.12
CA PHE A 20 -10.67 -3.75 3.70
C PHE A 20 -10.23 -5.18 4.02
N ASP A 21 -10.53 -5.64 5.23
CA ASP A 21 -10.16 -6.99 5.72
C ASP A 21 -10.64 -8.10 4.75
N GLU A 22 -11.82 -7.94 4.17
CA GLU A 22 -12.39 -8.88 3.20
C GLU A 22 -11.54 -9.01 1.93
N LEU A 23 -11.00 -7.89 1.44
CA LEU A 23 -10.12 -7.89 0.26
C LEU A 23 -8.77 -8.53 0.56
N TYR A 24 -8.21 -8.29 1.74
CA TYR A 24 -6.97 -8.94 2.16
C TYR A 24 -7.14 -10.46 2.24
N ALA A 25 -8.24 -10.93 2.84
CA ALA A 25 -8.56 -12.34 2.93
C ALA A 25 -8.75 -12.96 1.54
N TRP A 26 -9.56 -12.33 0.70
CA TRP A 26 -9.81 -12.80 -0.66
C TRP A 26 -8.52 -12.91 -1.48
N ASN A 27 -7.64 -11.90 -1.40
CA ASN A 27 -6.38 -11.90 -2.13
C ASN A 27 -5.49 -13.08 -1.70
N ARG A 28 -5.37 -13.32 -0.38
CA ARG A 28 -4.58 -14.43 0.16
C ARG A 28 -5.09 -15.80 -0.30
N GLU A 29 -6.40 -15.96 -0.39
CA GLU A 29 -7.01 -17.22 -0.79
C GLU A 29 -6.96 -17.45 -2.32
N ASN A 30 -7.04 -16.40 -3.11
CA ASN A 30 -7.29 -16.50 -4.56
C ASN A 30 -6.12 -16.10 -5.45
N ILE A 31 -5.06 -15.50 -4.88
CA ILE A 31 -3.89 -15.06 -5.64
C ILE A 31 -2.66 -15.86 -5.21
N THR A 32 -2.16 -16.67 -6.13
CA THR A 32 -0.91 -17.43 -5.92
C THR A 32 0.29 -16.47 -5.82
N ASN A 33 1.21 -16.75 -4.92
CA ASN A 33 2.39 -15.92 -4.68
C ASN A 33 2.05 -14.46 -4.34
N TYR A 34 0.97 -14.26 -3.58
CA TYR A 34 0.55 -12.95 -3.11
C TYR A 34 1.52 -12.38 -2.10
N PHE A 35 1.97 -11.14 -2.32
CA PHE A 35 2.84 -10.41 -1.41
C PHE A 35 2.21 -9.07 -1.04
N GLU A 36 1.88 -8.90 0.23
CA GLU A 36 1.20 -7.72 0.75
C GLU A 36 2.17 -6.78 1.43
N VAL A 37 2.19 -5.54 0.97
CA VAL A 37 3.02 -4.48 1.53
C VAL A 37 2.12 -3.39 2.09
N TYR A 38 2.32 -3.06 3.36
CA TYR A 38 1.66 -1.95 4.02
C TYR A 38 2.59 -0.73 4.08
N LEU A 39 2.18 0.35 3.45
CA LEU A 39 2.87 1.63 3.51
C LEU A 39 2.29 2.42 4.70
N LYS A 40 3.02 2.46 5.80
CA LYS A 40 2.59 3.16 7.02
C LYS A 40 3.17 4.57 7.04
N VAL A 41 2.35 5.54 6.71
CA VAL A 41 2.70 6.96 6.67
C VAL A 41 1.78 7.73 7.61
N PRO A 42 2.30 8.58 8.52
CA PRO A 42 1.48 9.40 9.40
C PRO A 42 0.59 10.37 8.62
N LEU A 43 -0.60 10.65 9.16
CA LEU A 43 -1.60 11.49 8.49
C LEU A 43 -1.10 12.93 8.24
N ASP A 44 -0.34 13.49 9.16
CA ASP A 44 0.27 14.82 9.01
C ASP A 44 1.24 14.87 7.82
N GLU A 45 2.04 13.83 7.61
CA GLU A 45 2.91 13.73 6.46
C GLU A 45 2.12 13.55 5.15
N LEU A 46 1.03 12.77 5.17
CA LEU A 46 0.12 12.66 4.02
C LEU A 46 -0.50 14.01 3.68
N CYS A 47 -0.96 14.75 4.69
CA CYS A 47 -1.50 16.11 4.52
C CYS A 47 -0.45 17.09 4.01
N ARG A 48 0.80 16.96 4.44
CA ARG A 48 1.91 17.80 3.98
C ARG A 48 2.21 17.57 2.49
N ARG A 49 2.22 16.31 2.05
CA ARG A 49 2.50 15.95 0.66
C ARG A 49 1.37 16.31 -0.28
N ASP A 50 0.17 16.00 0.10
CA ASP A 50 -1.14 16.19 -0.58
C ASP A 50 -1.08 16.63 -2.07
N PRO A 51 -0.45 15.86 -2.97
CA PRO A 51 -0.19 16.28 -4.35
C PRO A 51 -1.46 16.50 -5.16
N LYS A 52 -2.57 15.90 -4.74
CA LYS A 52 -3.90 16.03 -5.38
C LYS A 52 -4.84 16.95 -4.61
N SER A 53 -4.35 17.62 -3.57
CA SER A 53 -5.14 18.50 -2.69
C SER A 53 -6.39 17.82 -2.09
N ILE A 54 -6.35 16.51 -1.87
CA ILE A 54 -7.47 15.73 -1.34
C ILE A 54 -7.75 16.13 0.10
N TYR A 55 -6.72 16.18 0.95
CA TYR A 55 -6.84 16.55 2.35
C TYR A 55 -7.23 18.02 2.53
N LYS A 56 -6.68 18.91 1.70
CA LYS A 56 -7.06 20.33 1.66
C LYS A 56 -8.52 20.51 1.31
N ARG A 57 -8.98 19.85 0.24
CA ARG A 57 -10.37 19.91 -0.21
C ARG A 57 -11.33 19.29 0.80
N TYR A 58 -10.93 18.23 1.48
CA TYR A 58 -11.70 17.65 2.58
C TYR A 58 -11.88 18.66 3.73
N LYS A 59 -10.79 19.32 4.16
CA LYS A 59 -10.86 20.37 5.20
C LYS A 59 -11.75 21.55 4.82
N ASN A 60 -11.84 21.86 3.53
CA ASN A 60 -12.72 22.91 3.00
C ASN A 60 -14.19 22.45 2.84
N GLY A 61 -14.51 21.19 3.15
CA GLY A 61 -15.84 20.63 2.95
C GLY A 61 -16.23 20.33 1.50
N GLU A 62 -15.25 20.30 0.59
CA GLU A 62 -15.46 20.04 -0.84
C GLU A 62 -15.47 18.53 -1.17
N LEU A 63 -14.90 17.71 -0.30
CA LEU A 63 -14.81 16.25 -0.45
C LEU A 63 -15.33 15.54 0.78
N ILE A 64 -15.93 14.37 0.55
CA ILE A 64 -16.34 13.39 1.57
C ILE A 64 -15.82 12.01 1.17
N ASN A 65 -15.92 11.06 2.07
CA ASN A 65 -15.45 9.66 1.88
C ASN A 65 -13.96 9.57 1.59
N VAL A 66 -13.16 10.31 2.34
CA VAL A 66 -11.70 10.24 2.26
C VAL A 66 -11.20 9.14 3.22
N ALA A 67 -10.50 8.16 2.66
CA ALA A 67 -9.96 7.03 3.42
C ALA A 67 -9.05 7.50 4.56
N GLY A 68 -9.29 6.99 5.76
CA GLY A 68 -8.55 7.36 6.96
C GLY A 68 -8.96 8.68 7.63
N LEU A 69 -9.96 9.38 7.08
CA LEU A 69 -10.57 10.56 7.69
C LEU A 69 -12.03 10.27 8.09
N ASP A 70 -12.96 10.45 7.17
CA ASP A 70 -14.40 10.17 7.39
C ASP A 70 -14.84 8.80 6.86
N MET A 71 -13.99 8.11 6.10
CA MET A 71 -14.19 6.72 5.70
C MET A 71 -13.27 5.80 6.50
N SER A 72 -13.84 4.85 7.24
CA SER A 72 -13.07 3.84 7.97
C SER A 72 -12.29 2.95 7.01
N ILE A 73 -11.09 2.58 7.44
CA ILE A 73 -10.21 1.64 6.76
C ILE A 73 -9.78 0.55 7.72
N ASP A 74 -9.50 -0.64 7.19
CA ASP A 74 -8.94 -1.74 7.95
C ASP A 74 -7.42 -1.80 7.73
N ILE A 75 -6.67 -1.62 8.81
CA ILE A 75 -5.21 -1.76 8.73
C ILE A 75 -4.86 -3.24 8.62
N PRO A 76 -4.00 -3.64 7.66
CA PRO A 76 -3.61 -5.04 7.52
C PRO A 76 -3.00 -5.57 8.81
N LYS A 77 -3.52 -6.68 9.33
CA LYS A 77 -3.07 -7.28 10.60
C LYS A 77 -1.76 -8.06 10.45
N THR A 78 -1.58 -8.70 9.31
CA THR A 78 -0.43 -9.57 9.02
C THR A 78 0.10 -9.35 7.61
N PRO A 79 0.53 -8.13 7.25
CA PRO A 79 1.16 -7.90 5.96
C PRO A 79 2.51 -8.63 5.90
N HIS A 80 2.97 -8.97 4.70
CA HIS A 80 4.29 -9.59 4.50
C HIS A 80 5.43 -8.61 4.77
N LEU A 81 5.19 -7.32 4.51
CA LEU A 81 6.14 -6.25 4.73
C LEU A 81 5.42 -4.97 5.18
N ILE A 82 5.99 -4.31 6.19
CA ILE A 82 5.58 -2.97 6.60
C ILE A 82 6.70 -2.00 6.27
N LEU A 83 6.40 -0.96 5.51
CA LEU A 83 7.30 0.16 5.25
C LEU A 83 6.86 1.35 6.10
N ASP A 84 7.51 1.52 7.24
CA ASP A 84 7.16 2.53 8.22
C ASP A 84 7.97 3.82 7.99
N PHE A 85 7.28 4.90 7.70
CA PHE A 85 7.89 6.21 7.43
C PHE A 85 8.66 6.75 8.64
N GLU A 86 8.18 6.52 9.85
CA GLU A 86 8.79 7.07 11.07
C GLU A 86 10.05 6.32 11.47
N THR A 87 10.05 5.00 11.35
CA THR A 87 11.18 4.15 11.79
C THR A 87 12.20 3.87 10.70
N GLN A 88 11.83 4.06 9.44
CA GLN A 88 12.67 3.76 8.27
C GLN A 88 12.75 4.93 7.28
N PRO A 89 13.15 6.13 7.73
CA PRO A 89 13.12 7.32 6.87
C PRO A 89 14.00 7.22 5.62
N SER A 90 15.07 6.43 5.67
CA SER A 90 16.00 6.26 4.53
C SER A 90 15.35 5.61 3.31
N ILE A 91 14.40 4.71 3.50
CA ILE A 91 13.69 4.03 2.41
C ILE A 91 12.87 5.02 1.58
N TRP A 92 12.41 6.09 2.21
CA TRP A 92 11.52 7.09 1.62
C TRP A 92 12.25 8.26 0.95
N GLN A 93 13.59 8.25 0.95
CA GLN A 93 14.39 9.32 0.36
C GLN A 93 14.33 9.33 -1.16
N SER A 94 14.19 8.16 -1.80
CA SER A 94 14.06 8.07 -3.25
C SER A 94 13.28 6.83 -3.68
N PRO A 95 12.66 6.86 -4.88
CA PRO A 95 12.00 5.68 -5.44
C PRO A 95 12.92 4.47 -5.60
N SER A 96 14.21 4.68 -5.88
CA SER A 96 15.19 3.59 -6.02
C SER A 96 15.43 2.86 -4.69
N HIS A 97 15.60 3.59 -3.58
CA HIS A 97 15.75 2.99 -2.25
C HIS A 97 14.52 2.14 -1.88
N LEU A 98 13.32 2.66 -2.19
CA LEU A 98 12.09 1.92 -1.95
C LEU A 98 12.02 0.65 -2.80
N ALA A 99 12.36 0.74 -4.09
CA ALA A 99 12.37 -0.40 -5.01
C ALA A 99 13.38 -1.47 -4.58
N ASP A 100 14.59 -1.09 -4.23
CA ASP A 100 15.64 -2.01 -3.77
C ASP A 100 15.21 -2.75 -2.49
N HIS A 101 14.57 -2.04 -1.56
CA HIS A 101 14.07 -2.63 -0.33
C HIS A 101 12.94 -3.63 -0.59
N LEU A 102 11.99 -3.29 -1.47
CA LEU A 102 10.90 -4.16 -1.88
C LEU A 102 11.43 -5.43 -2.57
N ILE A 103 12.31 -5.28 -3.55
CA ILE A 103 12.91 -6.39 -4.28
C ILE A 103 13.64 -7.33 -3.31
N SER A 104 14.45 -6.78 -2.42
CA SER A 104 15.17 -7.56 -1.41
C SER A 104 14.22 -8.35 -0.49
N ALA A 105 13.12 -7.74 -0.06
CA ALA A 105 12.13 -8.39 0.79
C ALA A 105 11.41 -9.54 0.05
N ILE A 106 11.05 -9.35 -1.21
CA ILE A 106 10.40 -10.36 -2.04
C ILE A 106 11.33 -11.55 -2.28
N TYR A 107 12.61 -11.32 -2.59
CA TYR A 107 13.60 -12.40 -2.73
C TYR A 107 13.78 -13.19 -1.44
N LYS A 108 13.84 -12.52 -0.28
CA LYS A 108 13.92 -13.18 1.03
C LYS A 108 12.69 -14.03 1.36
N SER A 109 11.53 -13.66 0.82
CA SER A 109 10.29 -14.42 0.98
C SER A 109 10.20 -15.67 0.10
N SER A 110 11.14 -15.89 -0.80
CA SER A 110 11.19 -17.00 -1.77
C SER A 110 9.98 -17.02 -2.73
N LEU A 111 9.37 -15.87 -3.02
CA LEU A 111 8.26 -15.76 -3.96
C LEU A 111 8.70 -15.58 -5.42
N LEU A 112 9.96 -15.24 -5.64
CA LEU A 112 10.57 -15.12 -6.97
C LEU A 112 11.59 -16.21 -7.22
#